data_4d5ef259ca89b56a33e6b1abe8dac1bf
#
_entry.id   4d5ef259ca89b56a33e6b1abe8dac1bf
#
_cell.length_a   1.000
_cell.length_b   1.000
_cell.length_c   1.000
_cell.angle_alpha   90.00
_cell.angle_beta   90.00
_cell.angle_gamma   90.00
#
_symmetry.space_group_name_H-M   'P 1'
#
loop_
_entity.id
_entity.type
_entity.pdbx_description
1 polymer ?
#
loop_
_entity_poly.entity_id
_entity_poly.type
_entity_poly.pdbx_seq_one_letter_code
_entity_poly.pdbx_strand_id
1 'polypeptide(L)'
;TGLNYLLIFGHGGFPALGVAGAAIATLLARVSEFAICVVCAVRSRVIPLDLTALLHPGMDMARRFLKYASPVVLNEAAWGLGNSLLTVILGYTDNSVEMLAANAVMGNLSRLLLVVCFGLGAATAVIIGKSIGEGRSHQEVMDLSRTLLVFTALVGAGLTALSLLLVPTLFVPVVFPLFKLYGESAAIATALAVTGFLSIPLHAYSISAVTGVLRAGGDVFWSTLLDVGPQWCMALPLTALLALVLKADYWWIAAAIQS
;
A
#
# COMPACT_ATOMS: atom_id res chain seq x y z
N THR A 1 -17.94 2.12 -1.60
CA THR A 1 -18.19 2.24 -0.14
C THR A 1 -19.70 2.35 0.16
N GLY A 2 -20.48 3.25 -0.51
CA GLY A 2 -21.92 3.39 -0.29
C GLY A 2 -22.72 2.11 -0.54
N LEU A 3 -22.43 1.40 -1.63
CA LEU A 3 -23.11 0.14 -1.96
C LEU A 3 -22.81 -0.96 -0.92
N ASN A 4 -21.57 -0.99 -0.37
CA ASN A 4 -21.22 -1.90 0.72
C ASN A 4 -22.11 -1.64 1.94
N TYR A 5 -22.27 -0.37 2.34
CA TYR A 5 -23.10 0.00 3.48
C TYR A 5 -24.56 -0.43 3.29
N LEU A 6 -25.12 -0.21 2.09
CA LEU A 6 -26.49 -0.57 1.76
C LEU A 6 -26.72 -2.09 1.79
N LEU A 7 -25.81 -2.88 1.21
CA LEU A 7 -25.98 -4.34 1.09
C LEU A 7 -25.54 -5.10 2.34
N ILE A 8 -24.61 -4.58 3.14
CA ILE A 8 -24.21 -5.22 4.39
C ILE A 8 -25.29 -5.05 5.45
N PHE A 9 -25.79 -3.83 5.63
CA PHE A 9 -26.69 -3.48 6.72
C PHE A 9 -28.19 -3.49 6.32
N GLY A 10 -28.51 -3.64 5.04
CA GLY A 10 -29.90 -3.71 4.58
C GLY A 10 -30.63 -2.37 4.61
N HIS A 11 -29.95 -1.26 4.33
CA HIS A 11 -30.56 0.05 4.28
C HIS A 11 -31.15 0.36 2.90
N GLY A 12 -32.12 1.27 2.84
CA GLY A 12 -32.68 1.74 1.55
C GLY A 12 -33.50 0.70 0.79
N GLY A 13 -34.11 -0.28 1.47
CA GLY A 13 -34.93 -1.32 0.85
C GLY A 13 -34.16 -2.53 0.34
N PHE A 14 -32.86 -2.57 0.55
CA PHE A 14 -32.03 -3.75 0.23
C PHE A 14 -32.04 -4.76 1.39
N PRO A 15 -31.97 -6.08 1.10
CA PRO A 15 -31.83 -7.09 2.15
C PRO A 15 -30.47 -6.99 2.83
N ALA A 16 -30.43 -7.21 4.14
CA ALA A 16 -29.18 -7.29 4.91
C ALA A 16 -28.45 -8.59 4.59
N LEU A 17 -27.53 -8.56 3.64
CA LEU A 17 -26.77 -9.72 3.15
C LEU A 17 -25.47 -9.98 3.91
N GLY A 18 -25.08 -9.09 4.84
CA GLY A 18 -23.85 -9.24 5.62
C GLY A 18 -22.61 -9.39 4.73
N VAL A 19 -21.83 -10.44 4.97
CA VAL A 19 -20.58 -10.71 4.21
C VAL A 19 -20.83 -10.94 2.73
N ALA A 20 -21.95 -11.61 2.36
CA ALA A 20 -22.31 -11.79 0.95
C ALA A 20 -22.63 -10.45 0.29
N GLY A 21 -23.25 -9.51 1.00
CA GLY A 21 -23.49 -8.15 0.53
C GLY A 21 -22.21 -7.38 0.21
N ALA A 22 -21.17 -7.54 1.06
CA ALA A 22 -19.85 -6.96 0.81
C ALA A 22 -19.20 -7.54 -0.46
N ALA A 23 -19.28 -8.84 -0.68
CA ALA A 23 -18.74 -9.52 -1.85
C ALA A 23 -19.44 -9.05 -3.14
N ILE A 24 -20.78 -8.98 -3.14
CA ILE A 24 -21.58 -8.51 -4.28
C ILE A 24 -21.25 -7.04 -4.59
N ALA A 25 -21.17 -6.17 -3.59
CA ALA A 25 -20.83 -4.77 -3.79
C ALA A 25 -19.44 -4.58 -4.37
N THR A 26 -18.47 -5.40 -3.94
CA THR A 26 -17.11 -5.40 -4.47
C THR A 26 -17.10 -5.87 -5.93
N LEU A 27 -17.81 -6.94 -6.25
CA LEU A 27 -17.95 -7.44 -7.63
C LEU A 27 -18.55 -6.38 -8.55
N LEU A 28 -19.65 -5.74 -8.14
CA LEU A 28 -20.29 -4.68 -8.91
C LEU A 28 -19.37 -3.47 -9.12
N ALA A 29 -18.59 -3.09 -8.10
CA ALA A 29 -17.60 -2.03 -8.22
C ALA A 29 -16.53 -2.37 -9.28
N ARG A 30 -16.00 -3.61 -9.27
CA ARG A 30 -15.01 -4.06 -10.26
C ARG A 30 -15.57 -4.16 -11.68
N VAL A 31 -16.81 -4.63 -11.82
CA VAL A 31 -17.50 -4.65 -13.12
C VAL A 31 -17.71 -3.23 -13.66
N SER A 32 -18.12 -2.30 -12.78
CA SER A 32 -18.30 -0.89 -13.18
C SER A 32 -16.97 -0.25 -13.58
N GLU A 33 -15.90 -0.48 -12.81
CA GLU A 33 -14.55 -0.02 -13.12
C GLU A 33 -14.09 -0.54 -14.50
N PHE A 34 -14.25 -1.85 -14.72
CA PHE A 34 -13.92 -2.48 -15.99
C PHE A 34 -14.73 -1.88 -17.16
N ALA A 35 -16.04 -1.70 -16.98
CA ALA A 35 -16.91 -1.10 -18.02
C ALA A 35 -16.47 0.32 -18.37
N ILE A 36 -16.15 1.14 -17.36
CA ILE A 36 -15.63 2.50 -17.57
C ILE A 36 -14.30 2.46 -18.34
N CYS A 37 -13.38 1.59 -17.96
CA CYS A 37 -12.09 1.42 -18.66
C CYS A 37 -12.29 1.02 -20.12
N VAL A 38 -13.19 0.07 -20.40
CA VAL A 38 -13.51 -0.35 -21.77
C VAL A 38 -14.11 0.79 -22.57
N VAL A 39 -15.08 1.52 -22.02
CA VAL A 39 -15.69 2.67 -22.69
C VAL A 39 -14.66 3.77 -22.98
N CYS A 40 -13.77 4.06 -22.03
CA CYS A 40 -12.70 5.03 -22.23
C CYS A 40 -11.72 4.56 -23.30
N ALA A 41 -11.35 3.29 -23.30
CA ALA A 41 -10.42 2.72 -24.28
C ALA A 41 -11.03 2.73 -25.70
N VAL A 42 -12.30 2.33 -25.84
CA VAL A 42 -13.01 2.39 -27.14
C VAL A 42 -13.16 3.82 -27.67
N ARG A 43 -13.40 4.78 -26.76
CA ARG A 43 -13.50 6.20 -27.12
C ARG A 43 -12.15 6.87 -27.38
N SER A 44 -11.08 6.28 -26.86
CA SER A 44 -9.73 6.82 -27.06
C SER A 44 -9.29 6.64 -28.52
N ARG A 45 -8.91 7.74 -29.18
CA ARG A 45 -8.29 7.70 -30.52
C ARG A 45 -6.78 7.46 -30.47
N VAL A 46 -6.21 7.46 -29.29
CA VAL A 46 -4.76 7.35 -29.07
C VAL A 46 -4.30 5.89 -29.09
N ILE A 47 -5.16 4.98 -28.59
CA ILE A 47 -4.88 3.54 -28.55
C ILE A 47 -6.03 2.84 -29.28
N PRO A 48 -5.88 2.51 -30.57
CA PRO A 48 -6.90 1.74 -31.28
C PRO A 48 -7.01 0.35 -30.65
N LEU A 49 -8.20 -0.02 -30.17
CA LEU A 49 -8.50 -1.37 -29.75
C LEU A 49 -8.67 -2.27 -30.97
N ASP A 50 -7.66 -3.03 -31.28
CA ASP A 50 -7.75 -4.12 -32.27
C ASP A 50 -8.07 -5.42 -31.53
N LEU A 51 -9.32 -5.88 -31.66
CA LEU A 51 -9.75 -7.14 -31.05
C LEU A 51 -8.94 -8.33 -31.56
N THR A 52 -8.47 -8.28 -32.79
CA THR A 52 -7.68 -9.36 -33.40
C THR A 52 -6.30 -9.44 -32.73
N ALA A 53 -5.66 -8.30 -32.52
CA ALA A 53 -4.40 -8.21 -31.80
C ALA A 53 -4.55 -8.57 -30.31
N LEU A 54 -5.70 -8.28 -29.70
CA LEU A 54 -5.99 -8.62 -28.30
C LEU A 54 -6.14 -10.14 -28.10
N LEU A 55 -6.80 -10.82 -29.05
CA LEU A 55 -7.04 -12.28 -28.98
C LEU A 55 -5.85 -13.11 -29.43
N HIS A 56 -4.98 -12.54 -30.25
CA HIS A 56 -3.78 -13.24 -30.77
C HIS A 56 -2.52 -12.41 -30.52
N PRO A 57 -2.15 -12.20 -29.23
CA PRO A 57 -0.88 -11.54 -28.92
C PRO A 57 0.26 -12.38 -29.45
N GLY A 58 1.12 -11.81 -30.29
CA GLY A 58 2.29 -12.52 -30.80
C GLY A 58 3.19 -13.03 -29.66
N MET A 59 3.86 -14.17 -29.85
CA MET A 59 4.71 -14.79 -28.82
C MET A 59 5.81 -13.84 -28.30
N ASP A 60 6.31 -12.95 -29.15
CA ASP A 60 7.32 -11.94 -28.75
C ASP A 60 6.74 -10.91 -27.77
N MET A 61 5.50 -10.48 -27.98
CA MET A 61 4.81 -9.59 -27.07
C MET A 61 4.56 -10.28 -25.72
N ALA A 62 4.06 -11.50 -25.74
CA ALA A 62 3.82 -12.30 -24.54
C ALA A 62 5.12 -12.51 -23.74
N ARG A 63 6.24 -12.83 -24.42
CA ARG A 63 7.54 -13.01 -23.79
C ARG A 63 8.06 -11.70 -23.13
N ARG A 64 7.91 -10.56 -23.83
CA ARG A 64 8.27 -9.26 -23.27
C ARG A 64 7.41 -8.92 -22.06
N PHE A 65 6.09 -9.11 -22.16
CA PHE A 65 5.16 -8.88 -21.06
C PHE A 65 5.55 -9.72 -19.83
N LEU A 66 5.75 -11.03 -20.00
CA LEU A 66 6.14 -11.92 -18.90
C LEU A 66 7.47 -11.52 -18.27
N LYS A 67 8.45 -11.08 -19.06
CA LYS A 67 9.75 -10.64 -18.57
C LYS A 67 9.62 -9.47 -17.57
N TYR A 68 8.72 -8.53 -17.83
CA TYR A 68 8.52 -7.35 -16.96
C TYR A 68 7.44 -7.57 -15.90
N ALA A 69 6.42 -8.38 -16.19
CA ALA A 69 5.34 -8.63 -15.27
C ALA A 69 5.69 -9.64 -14.17
N SER A 70 6.49 -10.68 -14.49
CA SER A 70 6.81 -11.72 -13.50
C SER A 70 7.54 -11.21 -12.25
N PRO A 71 8.55 -10.31 -12.31
CA PRO A 71 9.16 -9.77 -11.10
C PRO A 71 8.16 -8.96 -10.26
N VAL A 72 7.25 -8.23 -10.91
CA VAL A 72 6.21 -7.45 -10.19
C VAL A 72 5.24 -8.38 -9.48
N VAL A 73 4.77 -9.44 -10.13
CA VAL A 73 3.88 -10.43 -9.52
C VAL A 73 4.55 -11.11 -8.32
N LEU A 74 5.84 -11.48 -8.46
CA LEU A 74 6.62 -12.05 -7.37
C LEU A 74 6.79 -11.05 -6.22
N ASN A 75 7.01 -9.78 -6.53
CA ASN A 75 7.08 -8.70 -5.55
C ASN A 75 5.79 -8.60 -4.71
N GLU A 76 4.64 -8.51 -5.37
CA GLU A 76 3.34 -8.41 -4.70
C GLU A 76 3.03 -9.66 -3.86
N ALA A 77 3.36 -10.85 -4.39
CA ALA A 77 3.21 -12.10 -3.66
C ALA A 77 4.11 -12.16 -2.42
N ALA A 78 5.38 -11.78 -2.55
CA ALA A 78 6.33 -11.75 -1.45
C ALA A 78 5.91 -10.72 -0.38
N TRP A 79 5.44 -9.55 -0.81
CA TRP A 79 4.92 -8.53 0.11
C TRP A 79 3.68 -9.02 0.88
N GLY A 80 2.75 -9.68 0.20
CA GLY A 80 1.57 -10.29 0.81
C GLY A 80 1.91 -11.40 1.80
N LEU A 81 2.86 -12.29 1.44
CA LEU A 81 3.38 -13.34 2.32
C LEU A 81 4.08 -12.74 3.55
N GLY A 82 4.90 -11.71 3.36
CA GLY A 82 5.58 -11.02 4.44
C GLY A 82 4.61 -10.44 5.47
N ASN A 83 3.57 -9.76 5.03
CA ASN A 83 2.52 -9.25 5.92
C ASN A 83 1.75 -10.37 6.64
N SER A 84 1.52 -11.51 5.98
CA SER A 84 0.90 -12.67 6.60
C SER A 84 1.79 -13.27 7.68
N LEU A 85 3.09 -13.43 7.42
CA LEU A 85 4.06 -13.90 8.39
C LEU A 85 4.19 -12.94 9.58
N LEU A 86 4.19 -11.64 9.34
CA LEU A 86 4.17 -10.65 10.41
C LEU A 86 2.98 -10.86 11.35
N THR A 87 1.78 -11.05 10.79
CA THR A 87 0.58 -11.34 11.59
C THR A 87 0.71 -12.62 12.39
N VAL A 88 1.33 -13.67 11.82
CA VAL A 88 1.62 -14.92 12.52
C VAL A 88 2.60 -14.68 13.69
N ILE A 89 3.68 -13.95 13.47
CA ILE A 89 4.67 -13.61 14.53
C ILE A 89 3.97 -12.88 15.67
N LEU A 90 3.14 -11.89 15.39
CA LEU A 90 2.38 -11.16 16.41
C LEU A 90 1.39 -12.06 17.16
N GLY A 91 0.85 -13.08 16.51
CA GLY A 91 -0.04 -14.07 17.11
C GLY A 91 0.63 -15.00 18.14
N TYR A 92 1.96 -15.07 18.14
CA TYR A 92 2.73 -15.86 19.12
C TYR A 92 3.29 -15.01 20.28
N THR A 93 2.99 -13.72 20.34
CA THR A 93 3.37 -12.88 21.49
C THR A 93 2.52 -13.19 22.73
N ASP A 94 3.04 -12.90 23.90
CA ASP A 94 2.31 -13.13 25.18
C ASP A 94 0.98 -12.34 25.23
N ASN A 95 0.92 -11.14 24.61
CA ASN A 95 -0.27 -10.28 24.49
C ASN A 95 -0.84 -10.31 23.05
N SER A 96 -0.96 -11.51 22.48
CA SER A 96 -1.31 -11.69 21.07
C SER A 96 -2.66 -11.07 20.67
N VAL A 97 -3.67 -11.16 21.54
CA VAL A 97 -5.01 -10.63 21.26
C VAL A 97 -4.99 -9.10 21.14
N GLU A 98 -4.33 -8.44 22.11
CA GLU A 98 -4.18 -6.98 22.16
C GLU A 98 -3.32 -6.49 20.98
N MET A 99 -2.23 -7.19 20.70
CA MET A 99 -1.30 -6.88 19.63
C MET A 99 -1.97 -7.01 18.26
N LEU A 100 -2.71 -8.10 18.01
CA LEU A 100 -3.42 -8.31 16.75
C LEU A 100 -4.57 -7.32 16.57
N ALA A 101 -5.33 -7.02 17.65
CA ALA A 101 -6.41 -6.04 17.60
C ALA A 101 -5.87 -4.63 17.30
N ALA A 102 -4.83 -4.20 17.99
CA ALA A 102 -4.17 -2.93 17.77
C ALA A 102 -3.59 -2.85 16.33
N ASN A 103 -2.88 -3.89 15.88
CA ASN A 103 -2.29 -3.94 14.53
C ASN A 103 -3.36 -3.90 13.44
N ALA A 104 -4.51 -4.58 13.62
CA ALA A 104 -5.60 -4.56 12.65
C ALA A 104 -6.21 -3.15 12.50
N VAL A 105 -6.47 -2.47 13.60
CA VAL A 105 -7.02 -1.10 13.59
C VAL A 105 -6.01 -0.12 13.00
N MET A 106 -4.78 -0.14 13.50
CA MET A 106 -3.74 0.78 13.04
C MET A 106 -3.33 0.53 11.60
N GLY A 107 -3.28 -0.73 11.16
CA GLY A 107 -3.02 -1.09 9.76
C GLY A 107 -4.08 -0.52 8.80
N ASN A 108 -5.35 -0.53 9.18
CA ASN A 108 -6.41 0.08 8.36
C ASN A 108 -6.29 1.61 8.31
N LEU A 109 -5.98 2.27 9.43
CA LEU A 109 -5.78 3.72 9.48
C LEU A 109 -4.53 4.13 8.67
N SER A 110 -3.43 3.41 8.82
CA SER A 110 -2.21 3.66 8.04
C SER A 110 -2.44 3.52 6.54
N ARG A 111 -3.25 2.55 6.10
CA ARG A 111 -3.60 2.40 4.68
C ARG A 111 -4.31 3.62 4.11
N LEU A 112 -5.15 4.31 4.89
CA LEU A 112 -5.80 5.55 4.44
C LEU A 112 -4.78 6.66 4.15
N LEU A 113 -3.75 6.76 4.97
CA LEU A 113 -2.68 7.74 4.76
C LEU A 113 -1.76 7.35 3.60
N LEU A 114 -1.43 6.06 3.48
CA LEU A 114 -0.60 5.54 2.39
C LEU A 114 -1.25 5.68 1.01
N VAL A 115 -2.58 5.81 0.90
CA VAL A 115 -3.25 6.11 -0.38
C VAL A 115 -2.68 7.37 -1.03
N VAL A 116 -2.37 8.40 -0.24
CA VAL A 116 -1.74 9.63 -0.76
C VAL A 116 -0.34 9.33 -1.29
N CYS A 117 0.44 8.53 -0.57
CA CYS A 117 1.79 8.13 -1.00
C CYS A 117 1.77 7.31 -2.29
N PHE A 118 0.82 6.37 -2.42
CA PHE A 118 0.63 5.61 -3.66
C PHE A 118 0.20 6.50 -4.83
N GLY A 119 -0.67 7.48 -4.58
CA GLY A 119 -1.07 8.49 -5.57
C GLY A 119 0.12 9.30 -6.09
N LEU A 120 1.00 9.74 -5.18
CA LEU A 120 2.23 10.45 -5.53
C LEU A 120 3.20 9.57 -6.31
N GLY A 121 3.37 8.30 -5.91
CA GLY A 121 4.17 7.32 -6.65
C GLY A 121 3.66 7.10 -8.07
N ALA A 122 2.35 6.94 -8.25
CA ALA A 122 1.73 6.79 -9.55
C ALA A 122 1.89 8.04 -10.42
N ALA A 123 1.71 9.25 -9.86
CA ALA A 123 1.94 10.50 -10.56
C ALA A 123 3.42 10.64 -10.99
N THR A 124 4.34 10.29 -10.11
CA THR A 124 5.77 10.26 -10.42
C THR A 124 6.07 9.31 -11.58
N ALA A 125 5.48 8.11 -11.59
CA ALA A 125 5.64 7.14 -12.66
C ALA A 125 5.19 7.69 -14.02
N VAL A 126 4.03 8.37 -14.05
CA VAL A 126 3.51 8.99 -15.29
C VAL A 126 4.43 10.10 -15.79
N ILE A 127 4.89 10.98 -14.89
CA ILE A 127 5.76 12.12 -15.25
C ILE A 127 7.11 11.62 -15.77
N ILE A 128 7.73 10.67 -15.08
CA ILE A 128 9.03 10.10 -15.49
C ILE A 128 8.89 9.31 -16.79
N GLY A 129 7.89 8.42 -16.88
CA GLY A 129 7.63 7.64 -18.09
C GLY A 129 7.38 8.53 -19.32
N LYS A 130 6.62 9.62 -19.16
CA LYS A 130 6.39 10.60 -20.21
C LYS A 130 7.70 11.30 -20.63
N SER A 131 8.51 11.72 -19.66
CA SER A 131 9.79 12.41 -19.93
C SER A 131 10.76 11.52 -20.69
N ILE A 132 10.83 10.22 -20.37
CA ILE A 132 11.61 9.22 -21.08
C ILE A 132 11.06 9.03 -22.50
N GLY A 133 9.74 8.91 -22.65
CA GLY A 133 9.06 8.76 -23.95
C GLY A 133 9.23 9.97 -24.87
N GLU A 134 9.37 11.18 -24.32
CA GLU A 134 9.68 12.41 -25.07
C GLU A 134 11.14 12.49 -25.51
N GLY A 135 12.00 11.55 -25.07
CA GLY A 135 13.43 11.54 -25.41
C GLY A 135 14.25 12.61 -24.70
N ARG A 136 13.83 13.04 -23.50
CA ARG A 136 14.60 13.99 -22.69
C ARG A 136 15.97 13.42 -22.33
N SER A 137 16.94 14.29 -22.09
CA SER A 137 18.28 13.87 -21.70
C SER A 137 18.27 13.14 -20.35
N HIS A 138 19.20 12.22 -20.15
CA HIS A 138 19.35 11.48 -18.89
C HIS A 138 19.49 12.42 -17.67
N GLN A 139 20.19 13.55 -17.86
CA GLN A 139 20.36 14.55 -16.80
C GLN A 139 19.03 15.19 -16.40
N GLU A 140 18.20 15.60 -17.35
CA GLU A 140 16.89 16.21 -17.09
C GLU A 140 15.94 15.23 -16.38
N VAL A 141 15.93 13.96 -16.79
CA VAL A 141 15.13 12.91 -16.14
C VAL A 141 15.62 12.68 -14.70
N MET A 142 16.92 12.70 -14.47
CA MET A 142 17.52 12.54 -13.14
C MET A 142 17.15 13.71 -12.21
N ASP A 143 17.27 14.95 -12.70
CA ASP A 143 16.96 16.15 -11.91
C ASP A 143 15.46 16.22 -11.60
N LEU A 144 14.62 15.85 -12.57
CA LEU A 144 13.18 15.73 -12.36
C LEU A 144 12.84 14.65 -11.31
N SER A 145 13.51 13.50 -11.40
CA SER A 145 13.34 12.40 -10.42
C SER A 145 13.70 12.86 -9.01
N ARG A 146 14.85 13.53 -8.83
CA ARG A 146 15.28 14.08 -7.53
C ARG A 146 14.26 15.07 -6.97
N THR A 147 13.75 15.97 -7.82
CA THR A 147 12.75 16.97 -7.43
C THR A 147 11.47 16.30 -6.96
N LEU A 148 10.97 15.29 -7.69
CA LEU A 148 9.76 14.55 -7.33
C LEU A 148 9.96 13.75 -6.06
N LEU A 149 11.11 13.10 -5.85
CA LEU A 149 11.40 12.35 -4.63
C LEU A 149 11.47 13.26 -3.39
N VAL A 150 12.11 14.43 -3.50
CA VAL A 150 12.11 15.42 -2.40
C VAL A 150 10.70 15.92 -2.14
N PHE A 151 9.93 16.23 -3.17
CA PHE A 151 8.56 16.67 -3.03
C PHE A 151 7.69 15.61 -2.30
N THR A 152 7.78 14.33 -2.69
CA THR A 152 7.03 13.26 -2.04
C THR A 152 7.44 13.05 -0.58
N ALA A 153 8.73 13.19 -0.26
CA ALA A 153 9.22 13.15 1.12
C ALA A 153 8.67 14.32 1.96
N LEU A 154 8.62 15.53 1.40
CA LEU A 154 8.06 16.70 2.08
C LEU A 154 6.55 16.55 2.33
N VAL A 155 5.79 16.05 1.35
CA VAL A 155 4.36 15.73 1.55
C VAL A 155 4.21 14.65 2.62
N GLY A 156 5.04 13.61 2.60
CA GLY A 156 5.08 12.59 3.65
C GLY A 156 5.36 13.18 5.03
N ALA A 157 6.29 14.12 5.14
CA ALA A 157 6.58 14.83 6.40
C ALA A 157 5.37 15.67 6.88
N GLY A 158 4.68 16.33 5.97
CA GLY A 158 3.44 17.04 6.26
C GLY A 158 2.33 16.11 6.78
N LEU A 159 2.17 14.95 6.13
CA LEU A 159 1.23 13.90 6.58
C LEU A 159 1.61 13.36 7.97
N THR A 160 2.90 13.16 8.23
CA THR A 160 3.38 12.74 9.55
C THR A 160 3.02 13.75 10.61
N ALA A 161 3.32 15.05 10.40
CA ALA A 161 2.99 16.10 11.35
C ALA A 161 1.49 16.15 11.64
N LEU A 162 0.65 16.08 10.61
CA LEU A 162 -0.80 16.01 10.73
C LEU A 162 -1.23 14.77 11.52
N SER A 163 -0.72 13.61 11.17
CA SER A 163 -1.11 12.34 11.79
C SER A 163 -0.69 12.26 13.25
N LEU A 164 0.51 12.74 13.60
CA LEU A 164 0.97 12.79 14.99
C LEU A 164 0.13 13.75 15.82
N LEU A 165 -0.33 14.88 15.26
CA LEU A 165 -1.27 15.79 15.93
C LEU A 165 -2.62 15.12 16.16
N LEU A 166 -3.07 14.26 15.23
CA LEU A 166 -4.34 13.54 15.35
C LEU A 166 -4.30 12.40 16.38
N VAL A 167 -3.13 11.89 16.76
CA VAL A 167 -3.04 10.82 17.78
C VAL A 167 -3.69 11.25 19.10
N PRO A 168 -3.26 12.31 19.78
CA PRO A 168 -3.86 12.72 21.05
C PRO A 168 -5.25 13.38 20.91
N THR A 169 -5.54 14.00 19.76
CA THR A 169 -6.77 14.78 19.58
C THR A 169 -7.94 13.98 19.02
N LEU A 170 -7.68 12.97 18.22
CA LEU A 170 -8.71 12.17 17.54
C LEU A 170 -8.59 10.67 17.84
N PHE A 171 -7.39 10.08 17.69
CA PHE A 171 -7.26 8.62 17.78
C PHE A 171 -7.50 8.12 19.20
N VAL A 172 -6.82 8.68 20.18
CA VAL A 172 -6.96 8.26 21.58
C VAL A 172 -8.35 8.51 22.13
N PRO A 173 -8.96 9.72 22.00
CA PRO A 173 -10.27 10.00 22.60
C PRO A 173 -11.46 9.47 21.81
N VAL A 174 -11.37 9.27 20.51
CA VAL A 174 -12.52 8.92 19.66
C VAL A 174 -12.34 7.56 18.99
N VAL A 175 -11.22 7.35 18.26
CA VAL A 175 -11.05 6.16 17.44
C VAL A 175 -10.83 4.92 18.31
N PHE A 176 -9.96 4.97 19.31
CA PHE A 176 -9.68 3.81 20.15
C PHE A 176 -10.91 3.31 20.92
N PRO A 177 -11.70 4.17 21.57
CA PRO A 177 -12.96 3.74 22.20
C PRO A 177 -13.96 3.15 21.21
N LEU A 178 -14.05 3.71 19.98
CA LEU A 178 -14.94 3.20 18.93
C LEU A 178 -14.59 1.75 18.53
N PHE A 179 -13.32 1.39 18.53
CA PHE A 179 -12.83 0.03 18.27
C PHE A 179 -12.61 -0.80 19.55
N LYS A 180 -13.07 -0.29 20.71
CA LYS A 180 -12.94 -0.95 22.02
C LYS A 180 -11.48 -1.26 22.41
N LEU A 181 -10.55 -0.42 22.00
CA LEU A 181 -9.16 -0.48 22.41
C LEU A 181 -9.00 0.28 23.73
N TYR A 182 -8.77 -0.45 24.82
CA TYR A 182 -8.59 0.10 26.16
C TYR A 182 -7.37 -0.51 26.83
N GLY A 183 -6.81 0.18 27.82
CA GLY A 183 -5.68 -0.31 28.60
C GLY A 183 -4.47 -0.64 27.72
N GLU A 184 -4.01 -1.88 27.77
CA GLU A 184 -2.80 -2.33 27.07
C GLU A 184 -2.96 -2.26 25.54
N SER A 185 -4.12 -2.65 25.00
CA SER A 185 -4.36 -2.55 23.55
C SER A 185 -4.32 -1.10 23.04
N ALA A 186 -4.75 -0.11 23.85
CA ALA A 186 -4.62 1.29 23.49
C ALA A 186 -3.16 1.77 23.54
N ALA A 187 -2.37 1.30 24.50
CA ALA A 187 -0.95 1.61 24.58
C ALA A 187 -0.18 1.05 23.38
N ILE A 188 -0.43 -0.22 23.02
CA ILE A 188 0.15 -0.86 21.83
C ILE A 188 -0.29 -0.11 20.55
N ALA A 189 -1.57 0.23 20.42
CA ALA A 189 -2.08 0.99 19.28
C ALA A 189 -1.41 2.37 19.17
N THR A 190 -1.15 3.03 20.29
CA THR A 190 -0.42 4.32 20.31
C THR A 190 1.02 4.14 19.82
N ALA A 191 1.72 3.10 20.26
CA ALA A 191 3.08 2.81 19.80
C ALA A 191 3.12 2.53 18.29
N LEU A 192 2.20 1.69 17.79
CA LEU A 192 2.05 1.40 16.35
C LEU A 192 1.68 2.66 15.54
N ALA A 193 0.83 3.54 16.11
CA ALA A 193 0.47 4.81 15.48
C ALA A 193 1.69 5.73 15.34
N VAL A 194 2.38 5.98 16.45
CA VAL A 194 3.52 6.91 16.48
C VAL A 194 4.65 6.42 15.57
N THR A 195 5.05 5.14 15.71
CA THR A 195 6.13 4.57 14.88
C THR A 195 5.72 4.50 13.41
N GLY A 196 4.48 4.07 13.11
CA GLY A 196 3.96 3.99 11.75
C GLY A 196 3.84 5.37 11.09
N PHE A 197 3.36 6.39 11.80
CA PHE A 197 3.26 7.74 11.23
C PHE A 197 4.61 8.41 11.07
N LEU A 198 5.56 8.13 11.95
CA LEU A 198 6.93 8.63 11.82
C LEU A 198 7.65 8.05 10.60
N SER A 199 7.29 6.85 10.16
CA SER A 199 7.86 6.20 8.97
C SER A 199 7.24 6.67 7.64
N ILE A 200 6.10 7.42 7.64
CA ILE A 200 5.41 7.86 6.40
C ILE A 200 6.33 8.59 5.41
N PRO A 201 7.22 9.52 5.80
CA PRO A 201 8.10 10.20 4.84
C PRO A 201 9.03 9.24 4.11
N LEU A 202 9.54 8.23 4.83
CA LEU A 202 10.39 7.18 4.26
C LEU A 202 9.59 6.30 3.30
N HIS A 203 8.37 5.91 3.68
CA HIS A 203 7.46 5.16 2.81
C HIS A 203 7.07 5.95 1.56
N ALA A 204 6.74 7.24 1.68
CA ALA A 204 6.41 8.09 0.55
C ALA A 204 7.58 8.21 -0.44
N TYR A 205 8.80 8.41 0.09
CA TYR A 205 10.01 8.42 -0.69
C TYR A 205 10.25 7.06 -1.38
N SER A 206 10.18 5.95 -0.63
CA SER A 206 10.42 4.60 -1.14
C SER A 206 9.41 4.21 -2.21
N ILE A 207 8.11 4.42 -2.00
CA ILE A 207 7.07 4.14 -3.00
C ILE A 207 7.32 4.93 -4.29
N SER A 208 7.66 6.21 -4.17
CA SER A 208 7.93 7.06 -5.34
C SER A 208 9.24 6.68 -6.04
N ALA A 209 10.27 6.29 -5.30
CA ALA A 209 11.54 5.84 -5.88
C ALA A 209 11.36 4.49 -6.60
N VAL A 210 10.74 3.52 -5.94
CA VAL A 210 10.58 2.15 -6.46
C VAL A 210 9.56 2.12 -7.59
N THR A 211 8.34 2.60 -7.35
CA THR A 211 7.25 2.53 -8.33
C THR A 211 7.32 3.68 -9.33
N GLY A 212 7.64 4.88 -8.84
CA GLY A 212 7.63 6.10 -9.64
C GLY A 212 8.84 6.27 -10.56
N VAL A 213 10.04 5.95 -10.08
CA VAL A 213 11.27 6.18 -10.83
C VAL A 213 11.81 4.89 -11.43
N LEU A 214 12.12 3.88 -10.62
CA LEU A 214 12.78 2.65 -11.08
C LEU A 214 11.89 1.83 -12.02
N ARG A 215 10.64 1.53 -11.64
CA ARG A 215 9.72 0.76 -12.50
C ARG A 215 9.38 1.53 -13.78
N ALA A 216 9.14 2.84 -13.70
CA ALA A 216 8.88 3.67 -14.86
C ALA A 216 10.11 3.80 -15.78
N GLY A 217 11.32 3.75 -15.22
CA GLY A 217 12.59 3.69 -15.96
C GLY A 217 12.89 2.32 -16.57
N GLY A 218 12.08 1.28 -16.29
CA GLY A 218 12.25 -0.08 -16.81
C GLY A 218 13.11 -0.99 -15.95
N ASP A 219 13.65 -0.50 -14.82
CA ASP A 219 14.49 -1.29 -13.92
C ASP A 219 13.65 -2.01 -12.86
N VAL A 220 12.89 -3.01 -13.32
CA VAL A 220 11.95 -3.76 -12.50
C VAL A 220 12.65 -4.68 -11.50
N PHE A 221 13.83 -5.21 -11.85
CA PHE A 221 14.56 -6.13 -10.98
C PHE A 221 15.04 -5.45 -9.70
N TRP A 222 15.76 -4.33 -9.84
CA TRP A 222 16.26 -3.58 -8.69
C TRP A 222 15.12 -2.99 -7.86
N SER A 223 14.05 -2.54 -8.53
CA SER A 223 12.87 -2.06 -7.80
C SER A 223 12.25 -3.15 -6.92
N THR A 224 12.13 -4.38 -7.43
CA THR A 224 11.63 -5.53 -6.67
C THR A 224 12.54 -5.88 -5.49
N LEU A 225 13.86 -5.89 -5.71
CA LEU A 225 14.83 -6.20 -4.66
C LEU A 225 14.82 -5.17 -3.53
N LEU A 226 14.75 -3.89 -3.88
CA LEU A 226 14.70 -2.80 -2.89
C LEU A 226 13.37 -2.72 -2.13
N ASP A 227 12.28 -3.18 -2.73
CA ASP A 227 10.95 -3.17 -2.11
C ASP A 227 10.78 -4.34 -1.13
N VAL A 228 11.13 -5.56 -1.56
CA VAL A 228 10.95 -6.79 -0.77
C VAL A 228 12.12 -7.06 0.17
N GLY A 229 13.34 -6.70 -0.24
CA GLY A 229 14.56 -6.99 0.51
C GLY A 229 14.54 -6.53 1.98
N PRO A 230 14.24 -5.28 2.27
CA PRO A 230 14.17 -4.79 3.64
C PRO A 230 13.12 -5.53 4.48
N GLN A 231 11.94 -5.80 3.93
CA GLN A 231 10.88 -6.52 4.64
C GLN A 231 11.33 -7.93 5.06
N TRP A 232 12.00 -8.68 4.17
CA TRP A 232 12.40 -10.06 4.44
C TRP A 232 13.72 -10.19 5.20
N CYS A 233 14.67 -9.28 4.97
CA CYS A 233 15.99 -9.33 5.58
C CYS A 233 16.08 -8.56 6.90
N MET A 234 15.21 -7.58 7.12
CA MET A 234 15.24 -6.72 8.31
C MET A 234 13.95 -6.79 9.11
N ALA A 235 12.82 -6.36 8.56
CA ALA A 235 11.58 -6.20 9.32
C ALA A 235 11.09 -7.52 9.92
N LEU A 236 10.96 -8.58 9.13
CA LEU A 236 10.49 -9.88 9.62
C LEU A 236 11.44 -10.54 10.63
N PRO A 237 12.74 -10.68 10.35
CA PRO A 237 13.68 -11.29 11.32
C PRO A 237 13.80 -10.47 12.60
N LEU A 238 13.85 -9.14 12.50
CA LEU A 238 13.96 -8.25 13.64
C LEU A 238 12.70 -8.31 14.51
N THR A 239 11.52 -8.27 13.89
CA THR A 239 10.24 -8.42 14.60
C THR A 239 10.15 -9.79 15.29
N ALA A 240 10.53 -10.87 14.62
CA ALA A 240 10.53 -12.21 15.20
C ALA A 240 11.50 -12.30 16.37
N LEU A 241 12.71 -11.76 16.25
CA LEU A 241 13.71 -11.74 17.32
C LEU A 241 13.20 -10.97 18.54
N LEU A 242 12.68 -9.77 18.33
CA LEU A 242 12.19 -8.91 19.42
C LEU A 242 10.93 -9.47 20.08
N ALA A 243 10.00 -9.99 19.29
CA ALA A 243 8.72 -10.48 19.79
C ALA A 243 8.79 -11.85 20.44
N LEU A 244 9.54 -12.80 19.84
CA LEU A 244 9.53 -14.21 20.28
C LEU A 244 10.71 -14.59 21.15
N VAL A 245 11.90 -14.03 20.90
CA VAL A 245 13.13 -14.43 21.62
C VAL A 245 13.40 -13.48 22.77
N LEU A 246 13.44 -12.18 22.51
CA LEU A 246 13.78 -11.16 23.52
C LEU A 246 12.57 -10.73 24.35
N LYS A 247 11.35 -11.03 23.90
CA LYS A 247 10.09 -10.58 24.52
C LYS A 247 10.15 -9.10 24.89
N ALA A 248 10.61 -8.30 23.91
CA ALA A 248 10.85 -6.88 24.10
C ALA A 248 9.52 -6.12 24.27
N ASP A 249 9.62 -4.92 24.84
CA ASP A 249 8.48 -4.02 24.96
C ASP A 249 7.83 -3.74 23.59
N TYR A 250 6.53 -3.58 23.58
CA TYR A 250 5.72 -3.33 22.36
C TYR A 250 6.21 -2.13 21.54
N TRP A 251 6.89 -1.15 22.13
CA TRP A 251 7.51 -0.04 21.40
C TRP A 251 8.61 -0.51 20.43
N TRP A 252 9.45 -1.44 20.86
CA TRP A 252 10.51 -1.98 20.00
C TRP A 252 9.95 -2.88 18.91
N ILE A 253 8.91 -3.66 19.24
CA ILE A 253 8.22 -4.49 18.25
C ILE A 253 7.53 -3.58 17.21
N ALA A 254 6.85 -2.51 17.65
CA ALA A 254 6.22 -1.56 16.75
C ALA A 254 7.22 -0.86 15.82
N ALA A 255 8.40 -0.49 16.33
CA ALA A 255 9.46 0.10 15.52
C ALA A 255 10.04 -0.90 14.51
N ALA A 256 10.21 -2.18 14.89
CA ALA A 256 10.70 -3.23 13.99
C ALA A 256 9.73 -3.54 12.85
N ILE A 257 8.43 -3.45 13.08
CA ILE A 257 7.40 -3.62 12.04
C ILE A 257 7.55 -2.58 10.93
N GLN A 258 8.05 -1.39 11.27
CA GLN A 258 8.18 -0.26 10.34
C GLN A 258 9.58 -0.14 9.70
N SER A 259 10.55 -1.00 10.08
CA SER A 259 11.90 -1.01 9.51
C SER A 259 11.92 -1.69 8.14
#